data_cfef92f0906547de6801d62452914881
#
_entry.id   cfef92f0906547de6801d62452914881
#
_cell.length_a   1.000
_cell.length_b   1.000
_cell.length_c   1.000
_cell.angle_alpha   90.00
_cell.angle_beta   90.00
_cell.angle_gamma   90.00
#
_symmetry.space_group_name_H-M   'P 1'
#
loop_
_entity.id
_entity.type
_entity.pdbx_description
1 polymer ?
#
loop_
_entity_poly.entity_id
_entity_poly.type
_entity_poly.pdbx_seq_one_letter_code
_entity_poly.pdbx_strand_id
1 'polypeptide(L)'
;MHELASNVQEQAGSFKDADALNIAFRFWRPAGEARATVVIVPGFNAHSGYYSWVAEQLVAERLAVYAIDLRGRGKSEGERFYVDDFADYVSDIAPLVDLVKSRETGLPVFLLGHSAGGVAACLYALDHQQTLRGLICESFAYELPAPGFALSAIKGLSHVAPHAHVLHLKNEDFSRDPKVVQAMNADPLIAQESQPAETLAALIRADELLKQSFARFTLPILILHGTADKAAKASGSQHFYETAGSADKTLKLYEGGFHDLLNDTGKSEVMGDITRWIDAHLTT
;
A
#
# COMPACT_ATOMS: atom_id res chain seq x y z
N MET A 1 -28.75 13.20 -12.46
CA MET A 1 -28.20 11.83 -12.42
C MET A 1 -27.61 11.55 -13.77
N HIS A 2 -26.31 11.78 -13.92
CA HIS A 2 -25.57 11.39 -15.12
C HIS A 2 -24.86 10.09 -14.82
N GLU A 3 -25.34 9.07 -15.45
CA GLU A 3 -24.64 7.80 -15.61
C GLU A 3 -23.46 8.06 -16.57
N LEU A 4 -22.35 8.56 -16.01
CA LEU A 4 -21.06 8.51 -16.67
C LEU A 4 -20.55 7.07 -16.46
N ALA A 5 -20.98 6.15 -17.31
CA ALA A 5 -20.25 4.93 -17.56
C ALA A 5 -18.88 5.38 -18.10
N SER A 6 -17.94 5.63 -17.19
CA SER A 6 -16.56 5.90 -17.53
C SER A 6 -16.01 4.61 -18.13
N ASN A 7 -15.77 4.62 -19.45
CA ASN A 7 -14.94 3.61 -20.12
C ASN A 7 -13.47 3.75 -19.64
N VAL A 8 -13.26 3.64 -18.33
CA VAL A 8 -11.92 3.56 -17.75
C VAL A 8 -11.40 2.17 -18.08
N GLN A 9 -10.53 2.09 -19.07
CA GLN A 9 -9.96 0.81 -19.49
C GLN A 9 -8.80 0.44 -18.54
N GLU A 10 -8.99 -0.64 -17.79
CA GLU A 10 -7.90 -1.29 -17.09
C GLU A 10 -6.93 -1.88 -18.10
N GLN A 11 -5.64 -1.61 -17.92
CA GLN A 11 -4.55 -2.19 -18.69
C GLN A 11 -3.58 -2.88 -17.75
N ALA A 12 -2.87 -3.89 -18.24
CA ALA A 12 -1.84 -4.61 -17.51
C ALA A 12 -0.49 -4.49 -18.20
N GLY A 13 0.56 -4.51 -17.40
CA GLY A 13 1.93 -4.52 -17.88
C GLY A 13 2.83 -5.29 -16.93
N SER A 14 4.07 -5.42 -17.31
CA SER A 14 5.13 -5.96 -16.45
C SER A 14 6.47 -5.37 -16.83
N PHE A 15 7.41 -5.45 -15.88
CA PHE A 15 8.82 -5.10 -16.09
C PHE A 15 9.71 -6.12 -15.38
N LYS A 16 11.00 -6.11 -15.70
CA LYS A 16 11.99 -6.89 -14.94
C LYS A 16 12.58 -6.01 -13.84
N ASP A 17 12.60 -6.54 -12.61
CA ASP A 17 13.29 -5.93 -11.49
C ASP A 17 14.79 -6.20 -11.51
N ALA A 18 15.52 -5.82 -10.45
CA ALA A 18 16.97 -6.02 -10.34
C ALA A 18 17.37 -7.50 -10.24
N ASP A 19 16.47 -8.36 -9.75
CA ASP A 19 16.67 -9.81 -9.63
C ASP A 19 16.18 -10.58 -10.87
N ALA A 20 15.83 -9.85 -11.94
CA ALA A 20 15.26 -10.38 -13.18
C ALA A 20 13.89 -11.06 -13.01
N LEU A 21 13.18 -10.82 -11.89
CA LEU A 21 11.81 -11.25 -11.71
C LEU A 21 10.86 -10.40 -12.57
N ASN A 22 9.84 -11.02 -13.11
CA ASN A 22 8.80 -10.31 -13.84
C ASN A 22 7.77 -9.76 -12.86
N ILE A 23 7.79 -8.46 -12.64
CA ILE A 23 6.89 -7.74 -11.74
C ILE A 23 5.71 -7.20 -12.53
N ALA A 24 4.51 -7.64 -12.18
CA ALA A 24 3.27 -7.26 -12.82
C ALA A 24 2.71 -5.97 -12.22
N PHE A 25 2.01 -5.19 -13.02
CA PHE A 25 1.26 -4.03 -12.56
C PHE A 25 0.01 -3.83 -13.43
N ARG A 26 -0.97 -3.12 -12.89
CA ARG A 26 -2.14 -2.61 -13.61
C ARG A 26 -2.05 -1.11 -13.70
N PHE A 27 -2.68 -0.54 -14.73
CA PHE A 27 -2.77 0.91 -14.84
C PHE A 27 -4.06 1.36 -15.51
N TRP A 28 -4.49 2.56 -15.15
CA TRP A 28 -5.69 3.21 -15.63
C TRP A 28 -5.36 4.67 -15.95
N ARG A 29 -5.85 5.16 -17.07
CA ARG A 29 -5.61 6.54 -17.49
C ARG A 29 -6.91 7.24 -17.85
N PRO A 30 -7.04 8.56 -17.57
CA PRO A 30 -8.14 9.36 -18.09
C PRO A 30 -8.10 9.42 -19.62
N ALA A 31 -9.25 9.64 -20.25
CA ALA A 31 -9.35 9.79 -21.71
C ALA A 31 -8.61 11.04 -22.23
N GLY A 32 -8.39 12.05 -21.39
CA GLY A 32 -7.62 13.26 -21.69
C GLY A 32 -6.28 13.30 -20.97
N GLU A 33 -5.70 14.51 -20.86
CA GLU A 33 -4.47 14.73 -20.11
C GLU A 33 -4.67 14.47 -18.62
N ALA A 34 -3.80 13.68 -18.05
CA ALA A 34 -3.72 13.53 -16.61
C ALA A 34 -3.04 14.78 -15.98
N ARG A 35 -3.41 15.10 -14.74
CA ARG A 35 -2.82 16.23 -13.98
C ARG A 35 -1.84 15.78 -12.90
N ALA A 36 -1.87 14.50 -12.53
CA ALA A 36 -0.91 13.84 -11.65
C ALA A 36 -1.04 12.32 -11.80
N THR A 37 -0.15 11.61 -11.11
CA THR A 37 -0.10 10.16 -11.05
C THR A 37 -0.21 9.68 -9.61
N VAL A 38 -0.92 8.55 -9.41
CA VAL A 38 -0.94 7.83 -8.14
C VAL A 38 -0.37 6.43 -8.36
N VAL A 39 0.71 6.11 -7.65
CA VAL A 39 1.27 4.75 -7.60
C VAL A 39 0.78 4.08 -6.35
N ILE A 40 0.17 2.90 -6.48
CA ILE A 40 -0.43 2.14 -5.37
C ILE A 40 0.38 0.90 -5.07
N VAL A 41 0.73 0.72 -3.79
CA VAL A 41 1.46 -0.42 -3.25
C VAL A 41 0.54 -1.21 -2.32
N PRO A 42 0.06 -2.39 -2.75
CA PRO A 42 -0.79 -3.27 -1.95
C PRO A 42 -0.09 -3.84 -0.71
N GLY A 43 -0.88 -4.20 0.31
CA GLY A 43 -0.41 -4.96 1.47
C GLY A 43 -0.47 -6.48 1.28
N PHE A 44 -0.44 -7.19 2.42
CA PHE A 44 -0.71 -8.63 2.45
C PHE A 44 -2.19 -8.90 2.17
N ASN A 45 -2.52 -10.10 1.73
CA ASN A 45 -3.84 -10.52 1.27
C ASN A 45 -4.43 -9.58 0.19
N ALA A 46 -3.58 -8.93 -0.60
CA ALA A 46 -4.01 -8.01 -1.64
C ALA A 46 -3.09 -8.06 -2.87
N HIS A 47 -3.58 -7.53 -3.98
CA HIS A 47 -2.83 -7.31 -5.21
C HIS A 47 -3.48 -6.15 -6.00
N SER A 48 -2.85 -5.73 -7.09
CA SER A 48 -3.29 -4.57 -7.90
C SER A 48 -4.76 -4.60 -8.32
N GLY A 49 -5.35 -5.79 -8.47
CA GLY A 49 -6.75 -5.96 -8.88
C GLY A 49 -7.78 -5.45 -7.86
N TYR A 50 -7.43 -5.32 -6.57
CA TYR A 50 -8.33 -4.78 -5.55
C TYR A 50 -8.53 -3.27 -5.64
N TYR A 51 -7.72 -2.59 -6.45
CA TYR A 51 -7.77 -1.13 -6.58
C TYR A 51 -8.51 -0.64 -7.82
N SER A 52 -9.24 -1.51 -8.54
CA SER A 52 -9.98 -1.09 -9.75
C SER A 52 -11.00 0.00 -9.45
N TRP A 53 -11.81 -0.14 -8.38
CA TRP A 53 -12.76 0.90 -7.97
C TRP A 53 -12.05 2.21 -7.55
N VAL A 54 -10.95 2.12 -6.79
CA VAL A 54 -10.14 3.29 -6.40
C VAL A 54 -9.58 3.99 -7.63
N ALA A 55 -9.06 3.22 -8.59
CA ALA A 55 -8.53 3.74 -9.83
C ALA A 55 -9.61 4.45 -10.66
N GLU A 56 -10.83 3.91 -10.75
CA GLU A 56 -11.97 4.55 -11.41
C GLU A 56 -12.28 5.92 -10.79
N GLN A 57 -12.28 6.03 -9.45
CA GLN A 57 -12.52 7.31 -8.77
C GLN A 57 -11.40 8.32 -9.06
N LEU A 58 -10.13 7.89 -8.98
CA LEU A 58 -8.99 8.75 -9.25
C LEU A 58 -8.93 9.19 -10.71
N VAL A 59 -9.25 8.29 -11.65
CA VAL A 59 -9.31 8.63 -13.09
C VAL A 59 -10.43 9.62 -13.40
N ALA A 60 -11.58 9.55 -12.70
CA ALA A 60 -12.64 10.54 -12.81
C ALA A 60 -12.15 11.95 -12.42
N GLU A 61 -11.18 12.03 -11.49
CA GLU A 61 -10.48 13.27 -11.09
C GLU A 61 -9.28 13.60 -11.98
N ARG A 62 -9.16 12.96 -13.16
CA ARG A 62 -8.07 13.13 -14.11
C ARG A 62 -6.67 12.77 -13.56
N LEU A 63 -6.60 11.75 -12.72
CA LEU A 63 -5.34 11.18 -12.24
C LEU A 63 -5.03 9.89 -13.00
N ALA A 64 -3.79 9.69 -13.42
CA ALA A 64 -3.32 8.40 -13.90
C ALA A 64 -2.98 7.50 -12.69
N VAL A 65 -3.35 6.22 -12.75
CA VAL A 65 -3.17 5.30 -11.63
C VAL A 65 -2.36 4.08 -12.07
N TYR A 66 -1.41 3.69 -11.25
CA TYR A 66 -0.57 2.50 -11.44
C TYR A 66 -0.53 1.71 -10.14
N ALA A 67 -0.91 0.45 -10.16
CA ALA A 67 -0.90 -0.42 -8.98
C ALA A 67 0.00 -1.63 -9.25
N ILE A 68 0.98 -1.87 -8.38
CA ILE A 68 1.94 -2.98 -8.48
C ILE A 68 1.36 -4.27 -7.89
N ASP A 69 1.78 -5.42 -8.43
CA ASP A 69 1.80 -6.67 -7.68
C ASP A 69 3.22 -6.87 -7.15
N LEU A 70 3.42 -6.81 -5.85
CA LEU A 70 4.75 -7.01 -5.25
C LEU A 70 5.26 -8.43 -5.55
N ARG A 71 6.59 -8.65 -5.55
CA ARG A 71 7.18 -9.99 -5.76
C ARG A 71 6.51 -11.05 -4.88
N GLY A 72 6.29 -12.23 -5.43
CA GLY A 72 5.62 -13.33 -4.76
C GLY A 72 4.11 -13.12 -4.52
N ARG A 73 3.49 -12.04 -5.04
CA ARG A 73 2.07 -11.69 -4.85
C ARG A 73 1.39 -11.44 -6.18
N GLY A 74 0.05 -11.49 -6.21
CA GLY A 74 -0.72 -11.26 -7.42
C GLY A 74 -0.21 -12.10 -8.59
N LYS A 75 0.13 -11.43 -9.70
CA LYS A 75 0.69 -12.03 -10.92
C LYS A 75 2.20 -11.87 -11.06
N SER A 76 2.88 -11.29 -10.07
CA SER A 76 4.33 -11.15 -10.08
C SER A 76 5.02 -12.47 -9.79
N GLU A 77 6.19 -12.64 -10.39
CA GLU A 77 7.12 -13.72 -10.08
C GLU A 77 7.71 -13.58 -8.68
N GLY A 78 8.43 -14.57 -8.22
CA GLY A 78 9.02 -14.70 -6.89
C GLY A 78 8.38 -15.82 -6.10
N GLU A 79 8.99 -16.18 -4.98
CA GLU A 79 8.44 -17.17 -4.07
C GLU A 79 7.14 -16.65 -3.43
N ARG A 80 6.09 -17.48 -3.42
CA ARG A 80 4.77 -17.05 -2.96
C ARG A 80 4.80 -16.61 -1.50
N PHE A 81 4.38 -15.35 -1.28
CA PHE A 81 4.24 -14.67 0.01
C PHE A 81 5.55 -14.47 0.78
N TYR A 82 6.70 -14.76 0.17
CA TYR A 82 8.00 -14.72 0.81
C TYR A 82 8.87 -13.55 0.34
N VAL A 83 9.54 -12.91 1.28
CA VAL A 83 10.69 -12.02 1.06
C VAL A 83 11.69 -12.16 2.20
N ASP A 84 12.97 -12.01 1.91
CA ASP A 84 14.05 -11.98 2.90
C ASP A 84 14.15 -10.62 3.59
N ASP A 85 13.89 -9.53 2.85
CA ASP A 85 13.92 -8.17 3.36
C ASP A 85 12.83 -7.30 2.70
N PHE A 86 12.33 -6.28 3.41
CA PHE A 86 11.41 -5.29 2.83
C PHE A 86 12.09 -4.37 1.81
N ALA A 87 13.42 -4.30 1.79
CA ALA A 87 14.18 -3.66 0.72
C ALA A 87 13.92 -4.30 -0.65
N ASP A 88 13.55 -5.59 -0.69
CA ASP A 88 13.14 -6.27 -1.92
C ASP A 88 11.87 -5.65 -2.51
N TYR A 89 10.89 -5.32 -1.68
CA TYR A 89 9.69 -4.59 -2.12
C TYR A 89 10.03 -3.17 -2.59
N VAL A 90 10.99 -2.50 -1.95
CA VAL A 90 11.48 -1.19 -2.41
C VAL A 90 12.11 -1.30 -3.79
N SER A 91 12.86 -2.39 -4.06
CA SER A 91 13.45 -2.65 -5.38
C SER A 91 12.42 -3.00 -6.46
N ASP A 92 11.21 -3.44 -6.09
CA ASP A 92 10.08 -3.59 -7.01
C ASP A 92 9.38 -2.24 -7.29
N ILE A 93 9.25 -1.39 -6.27
CA ILE A 93 8.57 -0.10 -6.37
C ILE A 93 9.38 0.89 -7.23
N ALA A 94 10.70 0.93 -7.06
CA ALA A 94 11.56 1.90 -7.73
C ALA A 94 11.46 1.86 -9.26
N PRO A 95 11.58 0.70 -9.94
CA PRO A 95 11.43 0.62 -11.39
C PRO A 95 10.02 0.98 -11.87
N LEU A 96 8.97 0.69 -11.08
CA LEU A 96 7.61 1.12 -11.43
C LEU A 96 7.49 2.64 -11.40
N VAL A 97 8.01 3.30 -10.36
CA VAL A 97 7.97 4.78 -10.28
C VAL A 97 8.76 5.42 -11.42
N ASP A 98 9.91 4.86 -11.79
CA ASP A 98 10.70 5.33 -12.93
C ASP A 98 9.96 5.14 -14.27
N LEU A 99 9.30 4.00 -14.45
CA LEU A 99 8.45 3.74 -15.60
C LEU A 99 7.28 4.74 -15.67
N VAL A 100 6.63 5.00 -14.54
CA VAL A 100 5.54 5.99 -14.43
C VAL A 100 6.05 7.38 -14.83
N LYS A 101 7.18 7.84 -14.31
CA LYS A 101 7.78 9.14 -14.67
C LYS A 101 8.14 9.23 -16.15
N SER A 102 8.56 8.13 -16.76
CA SER A 102 8.88 8.09 -18.20
C SER A 102 7.65 8.17 -19.07
N ARG A 103 6.52 7.59 -18.64
CA ARG A 103 5.24 7.58 -19.36
C ARG A 103 4.44 8.87 -19.15
N GLU A 104 4.46 9.38 -17.94
CA GLU A 104 3.69 10.53 -17.46
C GLU A 104 4.63 11.72 -17.21
N THR A 105 5.39 12.08 -18.22
CA THR A 105 6.48 13.07 -18.14
C THR A 105 6.02 14.40 -17.55
N GLY A 106 6.71 14.85 -16.50
CA GLY A 106 6.44 16.14 -15.85
C GLY A 106 5.25 16.14 -14.88
N LEU A 107 4.52 15.04 -14.75
CA LEU A 107 3.41 14.96 -13.79
C LEU A 107 3.90 14.71 -12.37
N PRO A 108 3.27 15.34 -11.35
CA PRO A 108 3.49 15.01 -9.95
C PRO A 108 3.13 13.55 -9.65
N VAL A 109 3.93 12.88 -8.84
CA VAL A 109 3.70 11.49 -8.43
C VAL A 109 3.36 11.43 -6.95
N PHE A 110 2.19 10.88 -6.62
CA PHE A 110 1.80 10.50 -5.27
C PHE A 110 1.99 9.00 -5.09
N LEU A 111 2.51 8.60 -3.95
CA LEU A 111 2.68 7.18 -3.58
C LEU A 111 1.66 6.83 -2.51
N LEU A 112 0.80 5.86 -2.77
CA LEU A 112 -0.19 5.33 -1.84
C LEU A 112 0.22 3.91 -1.44
N GLY A 113 0.42 3.68 -0.14
CA GLY A 113 0.70 2.34 0.39
C GLY A 113 -0.36 1.90 1.38
N HIS A 114 -0.88 0.68 1.20
CA HIS A 114 -1.82 0.04 2.10
C HIS A 114 -1.12 -1.00 2.98
N SER A 115 -1.36 -0.97 4.28
CA SER A 115 -0.89 -2.00 5.23
C SER A 115 0.64 -2.24 5.16
N ALA A 116 1.09 -3.46 4.91
CA ALA A 116 2.49 -3.79 4.67
C ALA A 116 3.07 -3.05 3.43
N GLY A 117 2.23 -2.77 2.41
CA GLY A 117 2.60 -1.90 1.29
C GLY A 117 2.85 -0.45 1.73
N GLY A 118 2.19 0.01 2.80
CA GLY A 118 2.48 1.28 3.44
C GLY A 118 3.87 1.33 4.06
N VAL A 119 4.31 0.22 4.67
CA VAL A 119 5.70 0.08 5.18
C VAL A 119 6.71 0.15 4.03
N ALA A 120 6.49 -0.61 2.95
CA ALA A 120 7.35 -0.58 1.77
C ALA A 120 7.38 0.81 1.10
N ALA A 121 6.22 1.48 0.98
CA ALA A 121 6.10 2.83 0.45
C ALA A 121 6.84 3.87 1.31
N CYS A 122 6.77 3.76 2.64
CA CYS A 122 7.54 4.59 3.56
C CYS A 122 9.05 4.39 3.39
N LEU A 123 9.52 3.14 3.31
CA LEU A 123 10.94 2.83 3.07
C LEU A 123 11.41 3.43 1.74
N TYR A 124 10.65 3.24 0.66
CA TYR A 124 10.95 3.87 -0.62
C TYR A 124 11.01 5.40 -0.50
N ALA A 125 10.01 6.00 0.15
CA ALA A 125 9.92 7.45 0.28
C ALA A 125 11.09 8.05 1.06
N LEU A 126 11.65 7.36 2.07
CA LEU A 126 12.80 7.87 2.85
C LEU A 126 13.97 8.31 1.99
N ASP A 127 14.27 7.58 0.92
CA ASP A 127 15.40 7.86 0.05
C ASP A 127 15.00 8.57 -1.25
N HIS A 128 13.69 8.67 -1.54
CA HIS A 128 13.15 9.20 -2.81
C HIS A 128 12.18 10.37 -2.64
N GLN A 129 12.12 11.03 -1.48
CA GLN A 129 11.18 12.13 -1.16
C GLN A 129 11.14 13.22 -2.24
N GLN A 130 12.32 13.57 -2.79
CA GLN A 130 12.47 14.62 -3.80
C GLN A 130 11.74 14.29 -5.12
N THR A 131 11.37 13.03 -5.32
CA THR A 131 10.75 12.56 -6.55
C THR A 131 9.25 12.34 -6.41
N LEU A 132 8.74 12.48 -5.19
CA LEU A 132 7.33 12.33 -4.85
C LEU A 132 6.71 13.67 -4.51
N ARG A 133 5.47 13.87 -4.92
CA ARG A 133 4.65 15.01 -4.51
C ARG A 133 4.06 14.83 -3.12
N GLY A 134 3.79 13.59 -2.73
CA GLY A 134 3.29 13.24 -1.42
C GLY A 134 3.18 11.74 -1.21
N LEU A 135 3.06 11.36 0.06
CA LEU A 135 2.91 9.99 0.54
C LEU A 135 1.54 9.83 1.20
N ILE A 136 0.81 8.78 0.84
CA ILE A 136 -0.48 8.41 1.43
C ILE A 136 -0.31 7.03 2.06
N CYS A 137 -0.50 6.94 3.38
CA CYS A 137 -0.45 5.70 4.14
C CYS A 137 -1.85 5.34 4.61
N GLU A 138 -2.40 4.26 4.10
CA GLU A 138 -3.70 3.73 4.47
C GLU A 138 -3.50 2.47 5.30
N SER A 139 -4.05 2.46 6.52
CA SER A 139 -3.97 1.35 7.49
C SER A 139 -2.55 0.81 7.68
N PHE A 140 -1.62 1.74 7.84
CA PHE A 140 -0.18 1.50 7.89
C PHE A 140 0.20 0.43 8.92
N ALA A 141 0.80 -0.68 8.45
CA ALA A 141 1.10 -1.87 9.26
C ALA A 141 2.37 -1.73 10.11
N TYR A 142 2.61 -0.56 10.68
CA TYR A 142 3.77 -0.28 11.51
C TYR A 142 3.65 -0.92 12.89
N GLU A 143 2.59 -0.95 13.56
CA GLU A 143 2.45 -1.54 14.89
C GLU A 143 1.55 -2.78 14.85
N LEU A 144 2.16 -3.98 14.80
CA LEU A 144 1.40 -5.22 14.76
C LEU A 144 0.68 -5.50 16.09
N PRO A 145 -0.54 -6.07 16.07
CA PRO A 145 -1.32 -6.37 17.27
C PRO A 145 -0.82 -7.63 17.99
N ALA A 146 0.49 -7.72 18.25
CA ALA A 146 1.12 -8.85 18.92
C ALA A 146 2.01 -8.37 20.08
N PRO A 147 2.10 -9.15 21.18
CA PRO A 147 3.00 -8.81 22.28
C PRO A 147 4.47 -8.97 21.87
N GLY A 148 5.35 -8.14 22.44
CA GLY A 148 6.77 -8.09 22.06
C GLY A 148 7.51 -9.44 22.14
N PHE A 149 7.15 -10.31 23.10
CA PHE A 149 7.76 -11.64 23.18
C PHE A 149 7.40 -12.52 21.97
N ALA A 150 6.19 -12.39 21.41
CA ALA A 150 5.77 -13.13 20.22
C ALA A 150 6.52 -12.62 18.99
N LEU A 151 6.70 -11.31 18.85
CA LEU A 151 7.51 -10.72 17.76
C LEU A 151 8.97 -11.17 17.87
N SER A 152 9.54 -11.25 19.09
CA SER A 152 10.89 -11.78 19.30
C SER A 152 11.00 -13.27 18.96
N ALA A 153 9.97 -14.06 19.28
CA ALA A 153 9.93 -15.48 18.93
C ALA A 153 9.87 -15.70 17.41
N ILE A 154 9.13 -14.86 16.66
CA ILE A 154 9.08 -14.89 15.20
C ILE A 154 10.47 -14.59 14.62
N LYS A 155 11.15 -13.55 15.10
CA LYS A 155 12.53 -13.23 14.70
C LYS A 155 13.50 -14.36 15.00
N GLY A 156 13.35 -15.07 16.13
CA GLY A 156 14.13 -16.25 16.44
C GLY A 156 13.84 -17.44 15.51
N LEU A 157 12.56 -17.66 15.21
CA LEU A 157 12.12 -18.75 14.33
C LEU A 157 12.60 -18.54 12.89
N SER A 158 12.64 -17.30 12.41
CA SER A 158 13.07 -16.99 11.04
C SER A 158 14.49 -17.47 10.75
N HIS A 159 15.36 -17.52 11.74
CA HIS A 159 16.74 -18.02 11.59
C HIS A 159 16.84 -19.55 11.42
N VAL A 160 15.86 -20.31 11.88
CA VAL A 160 15.91 -21.79 11.86
C VAL A 160 14.87 -22.40 10.92
N ALA A 161 13.79 -21.69 10.67
CA ALA A 161 12.68 -22.12 9.80
C ALA A 161 12.06 -20.93 9.06
N PRO A 162 12.80 -20.25 8.15
CA PRO A 162 12.37 -18.99 7.50
C PRO A 162 11.07 -19.15 6.72
N HIS A 163 10.82 -20.30 6.10
CA HIS A 163 9.61 -20.59 5.32
C HIS A 163 8.44 -21.14 6.17
N ALA A 164 8.59 -21.27 7.52
CA ALA A 164 7.48 -21.69 8.36
C ALA A 164 6.38 -20.62 8.37
N HIS A 165 5.17 -21.00 8.01
CA HIS A 165 4.01 -20.11 8.01
C HIS A 165 3.54 -19.86 9.45
N VAL A 166 3.55 -18.60 9.89
CA VAL A 166 3.32 -18.20 11.29
C VAL A 166 2.15 -17.25 11.50
N LEU A 167 1.68 -16.59 10.43
CA LEU A 167 0.56 -15.65 10.51
C LEU A 167 -0.39 -15.84 9.35
N HIS A 168 -1.63 -16.13 9.66
CA HIS A 168 -2.74 -16.13 8.72
C HIS A 168 -3.67 -14.96 9.06
N LEU A 169 -3.79 -14.01 8.14
CA LEU A 169 -4.73 -12.90 8.27
C LEU A 169 -6.11 -13.33 7.77
N LYS A 170 -7.14 -13.05 8.54
CA LYS A 170 -8.53 -13.37 8.18
C LYS A 170 -9.09 -12.28 7.29
N ASN A 171 -9.64 -12.65 6.14
CA ASN A 171 -10.23 -11.68 5.21
C ASN A 171 -11.42 -10.91 5.84
N GLU A 172 -12.12 -11.52 6.82
CA GLU A 172 -13.19 -10.90 7.59
C GLU A 172 -12.72 -9.71 8.46
N ASP A 173 -11.43 -9.60 8.75
CA ASP A 173 -10.86 -8.49 9.51
C ASP A 173 -10.48 -7.30 8.62
N PHE A 174 -10.54 -7.47 7.27
CA PHE A 174 -10.19 -6.43 6.31
C PHE A 174 -11.35 -5.50 6.01
N SER A 175 -12.57 -6.03 5.85
CA SER A 175 -13.73 -5.24 5.43
C SER A 175 -15.01 -5.68 6.14
N ARG A 176 -15.88 -4.71 6.41
CA ARG A 176 -17.26 -4.92 6.88
C ARG A 176 -18.23 -5.25 5.74
N ASP A 177 -17.81 -5.09 4.48
CA ASP A 177 -18.64 -5.45 3.32
C ASP A 177 -18.54 -6.96 3.04
N PRO A 178 -19.62 -7.73 3.24
CA PRO A 178 -19.58 -9.17 3.03
C PRO A 178 -19.31 -9.58 1.57
N LYS A 179 -19.57 -8.69 0.61
CA LYS A 179 -19.26 -8.94 -0.81
C LYS A 179 -17.76 -8.87 -1.07
N VAL A 180 -17.08 -7.93 -0.42
CA VAL A 180 -15.61 -7.82 -0.48
C VAL A 180 -14.98 -9.05 0.15
N VAL A 181 -15.40 -9.44 1.37
CA VAL A 181 -14.89 -10.64 2.05
C VAL A 181 -15.12 -11.89 1.21
N GLN A 182 -16.31 -12.04 0.61
CA GLN A 182 -16.62 -13.16 -0.28
C GLN A 182 -15.71 -13.18 -1.51
N ALA A 183 -15.43 -12.02 -2.12
CA ALA A 183 -14.53 -11.91 -3.26
C ALA A 183 -13.09 -12.28 -2.86
N MET A 184 -12.60 -11.80 -1.71
CA MET A 184 -11.29 -12.16 -1.18
C MET A 184 -11.17 -13.66 -0.92
N ASN A 185 -12.18 -14.27 -0.31
CA ASN A 185 -12.20 -15.73 -0.02
C ASN A 185 -12.24 -16.58 -1.29
N ALA A 186 -12.73 -16.05 -2.40
CA ALA A 186 -12.81 -16.74 -3.68
C ALA A 186 -11.60 -16.45 -4.60
N ASP A 187 -10.71 -15.54 -4.23
CA ASP A 187 -9.59 -15.12 -5.07
C ASP A 187 -8.43 -16.12 -5.03
N PRO A 188 -8.10 -16.79 -6.15
CA PRO A 188 -7.01 -17.75 -6.18
C PRO A 188 -5.62 -17.11 -5.99
N LEU A 189 -5.48 -15.80 -6.19
CA LEU A 189 -4.19 -15.10 -6.07
C LEU A 189 -3.79 -14.85 -4.62
N ILE A 190 -4.75 -14.90 -3.68
CA ILE A 190 -4.50 -14.80 -2.23
C ILE A 190 -4.97 -16.04 -1.47
N ALA A 191 -5.44 -17.07 -2.20
CA ALA A 191 -5.91 -18.30 -1.58
C ALA A 191 -4.83 -18.91 -0.69
N GLN A 192 -5.19 -19.19 0.57
CA GLN A 192 -4.29 -19.75 1.59
C GLN A 192 -3.08 -18.86 1.92
N GLU A 193 -3.15 -17.55 1.65
CA GLU A 193 -2.08 -16.65 2.04
C GLU A 193 -1.84 -16.73 3.54
N SER A 194 -0.59 -17.01 3.87
CA SER A 194 -0.08 -17.02 5.24
C SER A 194 1.36 -16.54 5.19
N GLN A 195 1.73 -15.71 6.15
CA GLN A 195 3.03 -15.08 6.14
C GLN A 195 4.09 -16.02 6.68
N PRO A 196 5.19 -16.27 5.93
CA PRO A 196 6.35 -16.99 6.43
C PRO A 196 7.04 -16.24 7.57
N ALA A 197 7.75 -16.96 8.42
CA ALA A 197 8.46 -16.41 9.57
C ALA A 197 9.46 -15.33 9.16
N GLU A 198 10.20 -15.53 8.05
CA GLU A 198 11.15 -14.55 7.54
C GLU A 198 10.45 -13.30 7.02
N THR A 199 9.40 -13.43 6.23
CA THR A 199 8.64 -12.26 5.72
C THR A 199 8.09 -11.40 6.87
N LEU A 200 7.61 -12.05 7.94
CA LEU A 200 7.13 -11.31 9.11
C LEU A 200 8.27 -10.71 9.94
N ALA A 201 9.40 -11.41 10.04
CA ALA A 201 10.61 -10.87 10.66
C ALA A 201 11.17 -9.69 9.85
N ALA A 202 11.12 -9.74 8.52
CA ALA A 202 11.49 -8.64 7.64
C ALA A 202 10.58 -7.41 7.85
N LEU A 203 9.26 -7.61 8.01
CA LEU A 203 8.34 -6.52 8.37
C LEU A 203 8.71 -5.91 9.72
N ILE A 204 8.98 -6.71 10.74
CA ILE A 204 9.36 -6.22 12.07
C ILE A 204 10.67 -5.41 12.00
N ARG A 205 11.67 -5.86 11.22
CA ARG A 205 12.92 -5.10 11.01
C ARG A 205 12.66 -3.77 10.29
N ALA A 206 11.78 -3.77 9.28
CA ALA A 206 11.35 -2.57 8.57
C ALA A 206 10.68 -1.55 9.51
N ASP A 207 9.81 -2.01 10.40
CA ASP A 207 9.15 -1.17 11.43
C ASP A 207 10.17 -0.56 12.40
N GLU A 208 11.16 -1.35 12.85
CA GLU A 208 12.25 -0.87 13.70
C GLU A 208 13.09 0.22 13.01
N LEU A 209 13.39 0.05 11.72
CA LEU A 209 14.09 1.04 10.90
C LEU A 209 13.26 2.32 10.71
N LEU A 210 11.98 2.19 10.38
CA LEU A 210 11.07 3.32 10.18
C LEU A 210 10.92 4.13 11.47
N LYS A 211 10.77 3.48 12.60
CA LYS A 211 10.71 4.13 13.92
C LYS A 211 11.89 5.08 14.16
N GLN A 212 13.09 4.67 13.77
CA GLN A 212 14.31 5.48 13.90
C GLN A 212 14.40 6.57 12.82
N SER A 213 13.59 6.48 11.77
CA SER A 213 13.69 7.31 10.57
C SER A 213 12.52 8.29 10.38
N PHE A 214 11.46 8.21 11.17
CA PHE A 214 10.26 9.06 10.99
C PHE A 214 10.59 10.56 10.97
N ALA A 215 11.52 11.02 11.80
CA ALA A 215 11.95 12.42 11.81
C ALA A 215 12.63 12.89 10.49
N ARG A 216 13.04 11.97 9.61
CA ARG A 216 13.64 12.28 8.31
C ARG A 216 12.63 12.60 7.22
N PHE A 217 11.35 12.29 7.42
CA PHE A 217 10.31 12.62 6.45
C PHE A 217 10.09 14.13 6.37
N THR A 218 10.11 14.67 5.16
CA THR A 218 9.91 16.10 4.89
C THR A 218 8.84 16.36 3.84
N LEU A 219 8.47 15.34 3.02
CA LEU A 219 7.42 15.45 2.02
C LEU A 219 6.02 15.52 2.69
N PRO A 220 4.98 16.04 1.99
CA PRO A 220 3.60 15.99 2.47
C PRO A 220 3.13 14.54 2.72
N ILE A 221 2.44 14.32 3.84
CA ILE A 221 1.97 12.98 4.25
C ILE A 221 0.49 13.01 4.63
N LEU A 222 -0.29 12.11 4.04
CA LEU A 222 -1.65 11.77 4.47
C LEU A 222 -1.65 10.38 5.11
N ILE A 223 -2.15 10.28 6.33
CA ILE A 223 -2.25 9.04 7.09
C ILE A 223 -3.73 8.77 7.38
N LEU A 224 -4.22 7.60 7.00
CA LEU A 224 -5.61 7.17 7.11
C LEU A 224 -5.65 5.85 7.87
N HIS A 225 -6.52 5.71 8.90
CA HIS A 225 -6.60 4.46 9.66
C HIS A 225 -8.00 4.23 10.24
N GLY A 226 -8.47 2.97 10.21
CA GLY A 226 -9.73 2.56 10.83
C GLY A 226 -9.58 2.31 12.33
N THR A 227 -10.49 2.82 13.17
CA THR A 227 -10.36 2.65 14.64
C THR A 227 -10.69 1.23 15.11
N ALA A 228 -11.35 0.41 14.28
CA ALA A 228 -11.64 -0.99 14.55
C ALA A 228 -10.75 -1.98 13.76
N ASP A 229 -9.63 -1.49 13.24
CA ASP A 229 -8.62 -2.32 12.56
C ASP A 229 -8.04 -3.37 13.52
N LYS A 230 -8.07 -4.66 13.07
CA LYS A 230 -7.56 -5.80 13.82
C LYS A 230 -6.24 -6.36 13.28
N ALA A 231 -5.83 -5.93 12.09
CA ALA A 231 -4.60 -6.38 11.44
C ALA A 231 -3.40 -5.47 11.76
N ALA A 232 -3.66 -4.16 11.93
CA ALA A 232 -2.66 -3.17 12.35
C ALA A 232 -3.27 -2.23 13.41
N LYS A 233 -2.44 -1.69 14.30
CA LYS A 233 -2.94 -0.79 15.34
C LYS A 233 -2.99 0.65 14.83
N ALA A 234 -4.11 1.33 15.04
CA ALA A 234 -4.25 2.76 14.76
C ALA A 234 -3.26 3.63 15.56
N SER A 235 -2.79 3.15 16.74
CA SER A 235 -1.72 3.79 17.51
C SER A 235 -0.42 3.91 16.73
N GLY A 236 -0.11 2.98 15.85
CA GLY A 236 1.07 3.06 14.98
C GLY A 236 0.98 4.23 14.00
N SER A 237 -0.18 4.46 13.39
CA SER A 237 -0.45 5.63 12.54
C SER A 237 -0.40 6.95 13.32
N GLN A 238 -0.91 6.97 14.56
CA GLN A 238 -0.80 8.13 15.44
C GLN A 238 0.66 8.43 15.77
N HIS A 239 1.44 7.39 16.12
CA HIS A 239 2.87 7.55 16.42
C HIS A 239 3.65 8.07 15.20
N PHE A 240 3.37 7.57 14.01
CA PHE A 240 3.96 8.10 12.78
C PHE A 240 3.60 9.57 12.57
N TYR A 241 2.33 9.94 12.73
CA TYR A 241 1.90 11.34 12.64
C TYR A 241 2.63 12.23 13.63
N GLU A 242 2.78 11.80 14.89
CA GLU A 242 3.42 12.60 15.95
C GLU A 242 4.92 12.79 15.70
N THR A 243 5.61 11.78 15.16
CA THR A 243 7.07 11.72 15.07
C THR A 243 7.65 12.02 13.69
N ALA A 244 6.82 11.99 12.62
CA ALA A 244 7.26 12.38 11.28
C ALA A 244 7.74 13.85 11.27
N GLY A 245 8.90 14.07 10.64
CA GLY A 245 9.52 15.40 10.52
C GLY A 245 8.82 16.34 9.53
N SER A 246 7.90 15.83 8.71
CA SER A 246 7.13 16.63 7.77
C SER A 246 6.34 17.73 8.49
N ALA A 247 6.45 18.96 8.00
CA ALA A 247 5.62 20.09 8.44
C ALA A 247 4.19 20.01 7.87
N ASP A 248 4.00 19.27 6.79
CA ASP A 248 2.72 19.08 6.11
C ASP A 248 2.28 17.62 6.25
N LYS A 249 1.57 17.34 7.33
CA LYS A 249 1.09 16.00 7.65
C LYS A 249 -0.33 16.04 8.18
N THR A 250 -1.15 15.11 7.70
CA THR A 250 -2.56 14.97 8.08
C THR A 250 -2.82 13.54 8.56
N LEU A 251 -3.48 13.39 9.70
CA LEU A 251 -3.99 12.11 10.19
C LEU A 251 -5.52 12.16 10.20
N LYS A 252 -6.15 11.12 9.62
CA LYS A 252 -7.59 10.88 9.72
C LYS A 252 -7.87 9.49 10.26
N LEU A 253 -8.64 9.43 11.32
CA LEU A 253 -9.12 8.19 11.91
C LEU A 253 -10.60 8.01 11.56
N TYR A 254 -10.95 6.84 11.03
CA TYR A 254 -12.32 6.49 10.63
C TYR A 254 -12.95 5.59 11.69
N GLU A 255 -13.93 6.14 12.39
CA GLU A 255 -14.58 5.44 13.51
C GLU A 255 -15.25 4.14 13.04
N GLY A 256 -14.92 3.04 13.70
CA GLY A 256 -15.41 1.71 13.38
C GLY A 256 -14.92 1.16 12.02
N GLY A 257 -14.02 1.86 11.31
CA GLY A 257 -13.40 1.38 10.07
C GLY A 257 -12.51 0.17 10.31
N PHE A 258 -12.54 -0.81 9.40
CA PHE A 258 -11.70 -1.98 9.42
C PHE A 258 -10.37 -1.72 8.68
N HIS A 259 -9.61 -2.79 8.41
CA HIS A 259 -8.23 -2.69 7.92
C HIS A 259 -8.10 -2.11 6.50
N ASP A 260 -8.95 -2.52 5.56
CA ASP A 260 -8.92 -2.03 4.17
C ASP A 260 -10.01 -0.99 3.95
N LEU A 261 -9.72 0.26 4.33
CA LEU A 261 -10.66 1.38 4.24
C LEU A 261 -11.13 1.64 2.81
N LEU A 262 -10.30 1.33 1.81
CA LEU A 262 -10.59 1.53 0.39
C LEU A 262 -11.52 0.47 -0.20
N ASN A 263 -11.71 -0.64 0.51
CA ASN A 263 -12.66 -1.70 0.19
C ASN A 263 -13.70 -1.94 1.30
N ASP A 264 -13.80 -1.04 2.30
CA ASP A 264 -14.78 -1.13 3.38
C ASP A 264 -16.06 -0.31 3.05
N THR A 265 -17.08 -0.44 3.89
CA THR A 265 -18.39 0.22 3.70
C THR A 265 -18.29 1.76 3.65
N GLY A 266 -17.26 2.36 4.26
CA GLY A 266 -16.97 3.80 4.28
C GLY A 266 -16.09 4.31 3.14
N LYS A 267 -15.73 3.49 2.17
CA LYS A 267 -14.70 3.80 1.15
C LYS A 267 -14.92 5.10 0.37
N SER A 268 -16.17 5.52 0.16
CA SER A 268 -16.44 6.76 -0.58
C SER A 268 -16.03 8.01 0.19
N GLU A 269 -16.16 8.01 1.52
CA GLU A 269 -15.68 9.10 2.38
C GLU A 269 -14.15 9.15 2.36
N VAL A 270 -13.50 7.99 2.53
CA VAL A 270 -12.04 7.85 2.49
C VAL A 270 -11.49 8.34 1.14
N MET A 271 -12.12 7.92 0.04
CA MET A 271 -11.72 8.35 -1.30
C MET A 271 -11.88 9.87 -1.51
N GLY A 272 -12.98 10.45 -0.99
CA GLY A 272 -13.19 11.89 -1.02
C GLY A 272 -12.14 12.67 -0.22
N ASP A 273 -11.63 12.11 0.87
CA ASP A 273 -10.54 12.71 1.65
C ASP A 273 -9.19 12.64 0.89
N ILE A 274 -8.91 11.50 0.26
CA ILE A 274 -7.70 11.33 -0.57
C ILE A 274 -7.71 12.31 -1.74
N THR A 275 -8.82 12.41 -2.48
CA THR A 275 -8.89 13.30 -3.65
C THR A 275 -8.75 14.77 -3.25
N ARG A 276 -9.43 15.21 -2.18
CA ARG A 276 -9.27 16.58 -1.67
C ARG A 276 -7.84 16.88 -1.24
N TRP A 277 -7.18 15.92 -0.60
CA TRP A 277 -5.80 16.10 -0.18
C TRP A 277 -4.85 16.19 -1.39
N ILE A 278 -5.01 15.31 -2.39
CA ILE A 278 -4.24 15.37 -3.64
C ILE A 278 -4.45 16.73 -4.32
N ASP A 279 -5.71 17.20 -4.44
CA ASP A 279 -6.04 18.49 -5.06
C ASP A 279 -5.34 19.67 -4.39
N ALA A 280 -5.33 19.69 -3.07
CA ALA A 280 -4.64 20.74 -2.31
C ALA A 280 -3.13 20.76 -2.59
N HIS A 281 -2.53 19.61 -2.90
CA HIS A 281 -1.10 19.48 -3.15
C HIS A 281 -0.70 19.58 -4.63
N LEU A 282 -1.66 19.74 -5.55
CA LEU A 282 -1.38 20.03 -6.96
C LEU A 282 -1.18 21.51 -7.24
N THR A 283 -1.74 22.37 -6.41
CA THR A 283 -1.80 23.84 -6.64
C THR A 283 -0.65 24.60 -5.97
N THR A 284 0.25 23.91 -5.29
CA THR A 284 1.39 24.52 -4.56
C THR A 284 2.73 24.33 -5.32
#